data_6d5ac7f78f79d6b0f8bcd7da59efb17f
#
_entry.id   6d5ac7f78f79d6b0f8bcd7da59efb17f
#
_cell.length_a   1.000
_cell.length_b   1.000
_cell.length_c   1.000
_cell.angle_alpha   90.00
_cell.angle_beta   90.00
_cell.angle_gamma   90.00
#
_symmetry.space_group_name_H-M   'P 1'
#
loop_
_entity.id
_entity.type
_entity.pdbx_description
1 polymer ?
#
loop_
_entity_poly.entity_id
_entity_poly.type
_entity_poly.pdbx_seq_one_letter_code
_entity_poly.pdbx_strand_id
1 'polypeptide(L)'
;MNLDYAIFRSQPIMTINDLVGIASHNKRENQSYKSNPDIKKELSSNNMEIVLLTEKYVRGFYNKTIDYKKEFEERMKTEREDRKRTFREMLDKTKNVVADELLFTATNTFFKDMTREDIKVWADTCMDFVYNDLGYTKDQILHATVHLDEKTPHIHCVVIPIVKKLDKRSNSERYTISKKKYIKDKNHLSELQDKYHKRLISKGYDLEREIKNSNNENINLKEFKR
;
A
#
# COMPACT_ATOMS: atom_id res chain seq x y z
N MET A 1 -16.40 -23.85 15.63
CA MET A 1 -15.47 -23.63 14.51
C MET A 1 -14.89 -22.25 14.69
N ASN A 2 -13.58 -22.10 14.66
CA ASN A 2 -12.99 -20.77 14.56
C ASN A 2 -13.20 -20.28 13.13
N LEU A 3 -13.78 -19.09 12.96
CA LEU A 3 -13.97 -18.47 11.64
C LEU A 3 -12.65 -17.81 11.21
N ASP A 4 -12.25 -18.04 9.97
CA ASP A 4 -11.13 -17.34 9.36
C ASP A 4 -11.63 -16.10 8.61
N TYR A 5 -10.96 -14.97 8.80
CA TYR A 5 -11.39 -13.69 8.27
C TYR A 5 -10.43 -13.19 7.18
N ALA A 6 -11.01 -12.68 6.09
CA ALA A 6 -10.31 -11.91 5.08
C ALA A 6 -10.06 -10.48 5.58
N ILE A 7 -8.81 -10.03 5.55
CA ILE A 7 -8.40 -8.72 6.09
C ILE A 7 -7.76 -7.89 4.98
N PHE A 8 -8.33 -6.71 4.71
CA PHE A 8 -7.78 -5.68 3.84
C PHE A 8 -7.72 -4.35 4.58
N ARG A 9 -6.56 -3.70 4.56
CA ARG A 9 -6.30 -2.40 5.18
C ARG A 9 -5.64 -1.46 4.17
N SER A 10 -5.77 -0.16 4.42
CA SER A 10 -5.11 0.88 3.65
C SER A 10 -4.55 1.92 4.62
N GLN A 11 -3.24 2.09 4.61
CA GLN A 11 -2.52 3.02 5.48
C GLN A 11 -1.89 4.14 4.65
N PRO A 12 -2.27 5.42 4.89
CA PRO A 12 -1.70 6.54 4.17
C PRO A 12 -0.24 6.76 4.55
N ILE A 13 0.60 6.99 3.54
CA ILE A 13 2.00 7.43 3.69
C ILE A 13 2.02 8.92 3.44
N MET A 14 2.27 9.71 4.47
CA MET A 14 2.11 11.17 4.42
C MET A 14 3.35 11.88 3.92
N THR A 15 4.53 11.36 4.20
CA THR A 15 5.82 12.00 3.86
C THR A 15 6.77 11.03 3.17
N ILE A 16 7.77 11.59 2.49
CA ILE A 16 8.86 10.78 1.94
C ILE A 16 9.68 10.08 3.06
N ASN A 17 9.73 10.67 4.26
CA ASN A 17 10.41 10.02 5.39
C ASN A 17 9.63 8.80 5.89
N ASP A 18 8.29 8.86 5.92
CA ASP A 18 7.45 7.69 6.24
C ASP A 18 7.68 6.57 5.21
N LEU A 19 7.83 6.94 3.92
CA LEU A 19 8.13 5.98 2.85
C LEU A 19 9.49 5.27 3.08
N VAL A 20 10.49 5.95 3.64
CA VAL A 20 11.78 5.34 4.02
C VAL A 20 11.59 4.31 5.15
N GLY A 21 10.79 4.65 6.16
CA GLY A 21 10.49 3.73 7.26
C GLY A 21 9.81 2.44 6.79
N ILE A 22 8.81 2.59 5.90
CA ILE A 22 8.11 1.44 5.29
C ILE A 22 9.05 0.62 4.41
N ALA A 23 9.93 1.27 3.64
CA ALA A 23 10.95 0.59 2.83
C ALA A 23 11.82 -0.33 3.68
N SER A 24 12.33 0.19 4.79
CA SER A 24 13.20 -0.56 5.71
C SER A 24 12.50 -1.78 6.31
N HIS A 25 11.19 -1.67 6.58
CA HIS A 25 10.38 -2.80 7.03
C HIS A 25 10.16 -3.81 5.89
N ASN A 26 9.66 -3.37 4.74
CA ASN A 26 9.24 -4.25 3.67
C ASN A 26 10.42 -4.98 3.00
N LYS A 27 11.61 -4.35 2.95
CA LYS A 27 12.84 -4.94 2.42
C LYS A 27 13.74 -5.59 3.46
N ARG A 28 13.29 -5.64 4.75
CA ARG A 28 14.08 -6.21 5.85
C ARG A 28 15.49 -5.60 5.98
N GLU A 29 15.63 -4.29 5.73
CA GLU A 29 16.92 -3.60 5.76
C GLU A 29 17.45 -3.34 7.18
N ASN A 30 16.60 -3.40 8.21
CA ASN A 30 17.02 -3.17 9.60
C ASN A 30 17.82 -4.35 10.16
N GLN A 31 18.80 -4.05 11.01
CA GLN A 31 19.57 -5.08 11.71
C GLN A 31 18.74 -5.78 12.79
N SER A 32 17.80 -5.07 13.42
CA SER A 32 16.92 -5.61 14.44
C SER A 32 15.53 -4.99 14.36
N TYR A 33 14.52 -5.73 14.80
CA TYR A 33 13.11 -5.34 14.78
C TYR A 33 12.51 -5.37 16.19
N LYS A 34 13.13 -4.61 17.14
CA LYS A 34 12.67 -4.55 18.54
C LYS A 34 11.21 -4.17 18.70
N SER A 35 10.67 -3.37 17.78
CA SER A 35 9.25 -2.96 17.75
C SER A 35 8.32 -4.05 17.20
N ASN A 36 8.85 -5.05 16.51
CA ASN A 36 8.11 -6.19 15.97
C ASN A 36 8.91 -7.49 16.18
N PRO A 37 8.83 -8.08 17.40
CA PRO A 37 9.60 -9.26 17.77
C PRO A 37 9.19 -10.53 17.04
N ASP A 38 8.06 -10.50 16.31
CA ASP A 38 7.60 -11.66 15.53
C ASP A 38 8.41 -11.85 14.24
N ILE A 39 9.17 -10.84 13.80
CA ILE A 39 10.04 -10.95 12.63
C ILE A 39 11.22 -11.88 12.94
N LYS A 40 11.27 -13.00 12.24
CA LYS A 40 12.37 -13.97 12.26
C LYS A 40 13.28 -13.67 11.07
N LYS A 41 14.27 -12.81 11.30
CA LYS A 41 15.16 -12.32 10.23
C LYS A 41 15.86 -13.45 9.46
N GLU A 42 16.16 -14.56 10.11
CA GLU A 42 16.73 -15.76 9.50
C GLU A 42 15.80 -16.40 8.46
N LEU A 43 14.49 -16.12 8.53
CA LEU A 43 13.49 -16.61 7.58
C LEU A 43 13.16 -15.60 6.47
N SER A 44 13.75 -14.38 6.49
CA SER A 44 13.40 -13.33 5.53
C SER A 44 13.72 -13.69 4.07
N SER A 45 14.61 -14.65 3.84
CA SER A 45 14.85 -15.22 2.50
C SER A 45 13.63 -15.97 1.93
N ASN A 46 12.67 -16.33 2.77
CA ASN A 46 11.41 -16.97 2.35
C ASN A 46 10.37 -15.96 1.84
N ASN A 47 10.53 -14.67 2.13
CA ASN A 47 9.64 -13.63 1.63
C ASN A 47 9.56 -13.66 0.09
N MET A 48 8.40 -13.26 -0.46
CA MET A 48 8.18 -13.33 -1.90
C MET A 48 7.95 -11.93 -2.47
N GLU A 49 8.82 -11.50 -3.38
CA GLU A 49 8.62 -10.28 -4.15
C GLU A 49 7.56 -10.53 -5.23
N ILE A 50 6.44 -9.82 -5.16
CA ILE A 50 5.35 -9.89 -6.16
C ILE A 50 5.55 -8.80 -7.21
N VAL A 51 5.87 -7.58 -6.77
CA VAL A 51 6.29 -6.48 -7.64
C VAL A 51 7.66 -6.05 -7.18
N LEU A 52 8.67 -6.45 -7.96
CA LEU A 52 10.07 -6.21 -7.63
C LEU A 52 10.43 -4.72 -7.75
N LEU A 53 11.13 -4.21 -6.75
CA LEU A 53 11.80 -2.92 -6.78
C LEU A 53 13.28 -3.10 -6.44
N THR A 54 14.16 -3.03 -7.44
CA THR A 54 15.62 -3.23 -7.28
C THR A 54 16.31 -2.03 -6.63
N GLU A 55 15.72 -0.86 -6.74
CA GLU A 55 16.25 0.40 -6.19
C GLU A 55 15.64 0.74 -4.82
N LYS A 56 16.17 1.79 -4.17
CA LYS A 56 15.57 2.33 -2.94
C LYS A 56 14.20 2.95 -3.23
N TYR A 57 13.27 2.82 -2.30
CA TYR A 57 11.88 3.31 -2.45
C TYR A 57 11.81 4.78 -2.88
N VAL A 58 12.60 5.64 -2.27
CA VAL A 58 12.61 7.08 -2.62
C VAL A 58 12.99 7.30 -4.07
N ARG A 59 13.98 6.55 -4.58
CA ARG A 59 14.36 6.62 -5.99
C ARG A 59 13.26 6.09 -6.89
N GLY A 60 12.69 4.93 -6.57
CA GLY A 60 11.56 4.37 -7.30
C GLY A 60 10.34 5.29 -7.31
N PHE A 61 10.05 5.94 -6.17
CA PHE A 61 9.01 6.96 -6.10
C PHE A 61 9.27 8.12 -7.09
N TYR A 62 10.47 8.69 -7.09
CA TYR A 62 10.79 9.77 -8.03
C TYR A 62 10.78 9.34 -9.49
N ASN A 63 11.20 8.12 -9.79
CA ASN A 63 11.13 7.56 -11.13
C ASN A 63 9.67 7.41 -11.61
N LYS A 64 8.79 6.89 -10.75
CA LYS A 64 7.35 6.74 -11.06
C LYS A 64 6.59 8.07 -11.10
N THR A 65 7.10 9.10 -10.46
CA THR A 65 6.50 10.45 -10.45
C THR A 65 7.26 11.45 -11.33
N ILE A 66 8.12 10.97 -12.24
CA ILE A 66 9.02 11.84 -13.03
C ILE A 66 8.25 12.86 -13.86
N ASP A 67 7.15 12.49 -14.49
CA ASP A 67 6.36 13.39 -15.31
C ASP A 67 5.61 14.42 -14.46
N TYR A 68 5.13 14.04 -13.27
CA TYR A 68 4.56 14.97 -12.31
C TYR A 68 5.62 15.98 -11.84
N LYS A 69 6.84 15.50 -11.57
CA LYS A 69 7.95 16.37 -11.17
C LYS A 69 8.30 17.36 -12.29
N LYS A 70 8.44 16.89 -13.54
CA LYS A 70 8.73 17.75 -14.69
C LYS A 70 7.65 18.81 -14.89
N GLU A 71 6.36 18.42 -14.89
CA GLU A 71 5.25 19.36 -15.00
C GLU A 71 5.25 20.40 -13.89
N PHE A 72 5.54 19.96 -12.65
CA PHE A 72 5.66 20.86 -11.51
C PHE A 72 6.82 21.86 -11.68
N GLU A 73 8.00 21.40 -12.07
CA GLU A 73 9.20 22.22 -12.26
C GLU A 73 9.01 23.25 -13.38
N GLU A 74 8.37 22.87 -14.50
CA GLU A 74 8.01 23.83 -15.57
C GLU A 74 7.11 24.93 -15.06
N ARG A 75 6.09 24.60 -14.28
CA ARG A 75 5.19 25.57 -13.67
C ARG A 75 5.92 26.50 -12.69
N MET A 76 6.91 26.01 -11.95
CA MET A 76 7.69 26.84 -11.02
C MET A 76 8.57 27.88 -11.71
N LYS A 77 8.88 27.73 -13.01
CA LYS A 77 9.64 28.72 -13.78
C LYS A 77 8.88 30.07 -13.90
N THR A 78 7.57 30.00 -14.00
CA THR A 78 6.69 31.19 -14.16
C THR A 78 5.96 31.57 -12.89
N GLU A 79 6.18 30.86 -11.79
CA GLU A 79 5.53 31.16 -10.51
C GLU A 79 6.18 32.37 -9.85
N ARG A 80 5.43 33.09 -9.00
CA ARG A 80 5.93 34.22 -8.19
C ARG A 80 7.06 33.74 -7.27
N GLU A 81 8.09 34.57 -7.06
CA GLU A 81 9.28 34.21 -6.26
C GLU A 81 8.92 33.74 -4.84
N ASP A 82 7.96 34.41 -4.18
CA ASP A 82 7.50 34.06 -2.84
C ASP A 82 6.77 32.68 -2.77
N ARG A 83 6.41 32.09 -3.91
CA ARG A 83 5.72 30.79 -4.02
C ARG A 83 6.57 29.70 -4.65
N LYS A 84 7.75 30.05 -5.19
CA LYS A 84 8.66 29.05 -5.75
C LYS A 84 9.11 28.08 -4.67
N ARG A 85 9.14 26.82 -5.01
CA ARG A 85 9.57 25.72 -4.14
C ARG A 85 10.00 24.54 -4.98
N THR A 86 10.80 23.68 -4.39
CA THR A 86 11.18 22.41 -4.99
C THR A 86 10.02 21.41 -4.98
N PHE A 87 10.09 20.39 -5.83
CA PHE A 87 9.10 19.31 -5.83
C PHE A 87 9.04 18.59 -4.48
N ARG A 88 10.20 18.39 -3.82
CA ARG A 88 10.27 17.82 -2.47
C ARG A 88 9.54 18.67 -1.43
N GLU A 89 9.78 19.97 -1.39
CA GLU A 89 9.08 20.89 -0.48
C GLU A 89 7.58 20.92 -0.73
N MET A 90 7.15 20.77 -1.98
CA MET A 90 5.73 20.65 -2.32
C MET A 90 5.14 19.38 -1.72
N LEU A 91 5.82 18.24 -1.84
CA LEU A 91 5.38 16.97 -1.26
C LEU A 91 5.35 17.03 0.28
N ASP A 92 6.36 17.62 0.90
CA ASP A 92 6.45 17.70 2.37
C ASP A 92 5.43 18.68 2.98
N LYS A 93 5.00 19.69 2.22
CA LYS A 93 3.99 20.69 2.66
C LYS A 93 2.56 20.30 2.31
N THR A 94 2.35 19.27 1.48
CA THR A 94 1.00 18.86 1.11
C THR A 94 0.30 18.18 2.28
N LYS A 95 -1.02 18.39 2.37
CA LYS A 95 -1.89 17.61 3.28
C LYS A 95 -2.34 16.28 2.66
N ASN A 96 -1.97 16.02 1.41
CA ASN A 96 -2.27 14.78 0.73
C ASN A 96 -1.21 13.73 1.06
N VAL A 97 -1.58 12.46 0.87
CA VAL A 97 -0.62 11.35 0.94
C VAL A 97 0.43 11.47 -0.18
N VAL A 98 1.63 10.97 0.03
CA VAL A 98 2.63 10.77 -1.03
C VAL A 98 2.48 9.39 -1.66
N ALA A 99 2.10 8.40 -0.86
CA ALA A 99 1.80 7.03 -1.28
C ALA A 99 0.73 6.43 -0.36
N ASP A 100 0.32 5.20 -0.62
CA ASP A 100 -0.58 4.44 0.23
C ASP A 100 -0.05 3.02 0.37
N GLU A 101 -0.11 2.44 1.56
CA GLU A 101 0.22 1.05 1.78
C GLU A 101 -1.05 0.22 1.92
N LEU A 102 -1.21 -0.74 1.04
CA LEU A 102 -2.29 -1.70 1.05
C LEU A 102 -1.79 -2.98 1.72
N LEU A 103 -2.45 -3.37 2.80
CA LEU A 103 -2.13 -4.57 3.57
C LEU A 103 -3.21 -5.62 3.31
N PHE A 104 -2.79 -6.82 2.94
CA PHE A 104 -3.67 -7.98 2.79
C PHE A 104 -3.17 -9.11 3.68
N THR A 105 -4.09 -9.74 4.41
CA THR A 105 -3.83 -10.93 5.21
C THR A 105 -5.14 -11.68 5.48
N ALA A 106 -5.06 -12.75 6.24
CA ALA A 106 -6.19 -13.45 6.81
C ALA A 106 -5.85 -13.91 8.24
N THR A 107 -6.80 -14.51 8.93
CA THR A 107 -6.55 -15.17 10.21
C THR A 107 -5.41 -16.21 10.03
N ASN A 108 -4.53 -16.34 11.01
CA ASN A 108 -3.35 -17.21 10.91
C ASN A 108 -3.70 -18.67 10.62
N THR A 109 -4.83 -19.14 11.12
CA THR A 109 -5.33 -20.52 10.88
C THR A 109 -5.60 -20.82 9.41
N PHE A 110 -6.00 -19.81 8.63
CA PHE A 110 -6.21 -19.93 7.18
C PHE A 110 -4.95 -20.38 6.42
N PHE A 111 -3.78 -19.94 6.85
CA PHE A 111 -2.50 -20.26 6.20
C PHE A 111 -1.84 -21.53 6.68
N LYS A 112 -2.40 -22.20 7.71
CA LYS A 112 -1.73 -23.28 8.43
C LYS A 112 -1.28 -24.45 7.55
N ASP A 113 -2.13 -24.85 6.60
CA ASP A 113 -1.89 -26.02 5.73
C ASP A 113 -1.53 -25.60 4.29
N MET A 114 -1.28 -24.30 4.05
CA MET A 114 -0.90 -23.77 2.74
C MET A 114 0.57 -23.98 2.44
N THR A 115 0.83 -24.47 1.24
CA THR A 115 2.18 -24.46 0.68
C THR A 115 2.59 -23.05 0.26
N ARG A 116 3.88 -22.88 -0.05
CA ARG A 116 4.38 -21.60 -0.62
C ARG A 116 3.66 -21.24 -1.92
N GLU A 117 3.32 -22.22 -2.75
CA GLU A 117 2.61 -22.01 -4.01
C GLU A 117 1.16 -21.59 -3.77
N ASP A 118 0.47 -22.18 -2.79
CA ASP A 118 -0.89 -21.77 -2.41
C ASP A 118 -0.91 -20.30 -1.92
N ILE A 119 0.08 -19.92 -1.11
CA ILE A 119 0.20 -18.51 -0.67
C ILE A 119 0.48 -17.60 -1.85
N LYS A 120 1.26 -18.05 -2.85
CA LYS A 120 1.48 -17.26 -4.06
C LYS A 120 0.19 -17.07 -4.85
N VAL A 121 -0.63 -18.10 -5.03
CA VAL A 121 -1.94 -18.01 -5.71
C VAL A 121 -2.88 -17.07 -4.97
N TRP A 122 -2.89 -17.14 -3.63
CA TRP A 122 -3.62 -16.16 -2.80
C TRP A 122 -3.11 -14.73 -3.01
N ALA A 123 -1.78 -14.54 -3.04
CA ALA A 123 -1.18 -13.22 -3.28
C ALA A 123 -1.52 -12.68 -4.67
N ASP A 124 -1.50 -13.51 -5.70
CA ASP A 124 -1.92 -13.15 -7.05
C ASP A 124 -3.40 -12.72 -7.08
N THR A 125 -4.27 -13.38 -6.29
CA THR A 125 -5.68 -12.98 -6.12
C THR A 125 -5.83 -11.62 -5.45
N CYS A 126 -4.98 -11.31 -4.45
CA CYS A 126 -4.94 -9.99 -3.83
C CYS A 126 -4.48 -8.91 -4.84
N MET A 127 -3.48 -9.22 -5.66
CA MET A 127 -3.03 -8.29 -6.70
C MET A 127 -4.07 -8.08 -7.80
N ASP A 128 -4.84 -9.12 -8.15
CA ASP A 128 -5.99 -8.98 -9.05
C ASP A 128 -7.02 -7.97 -8.49
N PHE A 129 -7.26 -7.98 -7.18
CA PHE A 129 -8.11 -6.98 -6.53
C PHE A 129 -7.52 -5.56 -6.64
N VAL A 130 -6.21 -5.41 -6.47
CA VAL A 130 -5.54 -4.10 -6.62
C VAL A 130 -5.70 -3.55 -8.03
N TYR A 131 -5.56 -4.40 -9.06
CA TYR A 131 -5.68 -3.97 -10.44
C TYR A 131 -7.13 -3.74 -10.89
N ASN A 132 -8.01 -4.70 -10.62
CA ASN A 132 -9.33 -4.76 -11.23
C ASN A 132 -10.44 -4.10 -10.40
N ASP A 133 -10.35 -4.13 -9.05
CA ASP A 133 -11.37 -3.56 -8.18
C ASP A 133 -10.99 -2.19 -7.62
N LEU A 134 -9.73 -2.01 -7.21
CA LEU A 134 -9.21 -0.72 -6.81
C LEU A 134 -8.87 0.15 -8.03
N GLY A 135 -8.47 -0.45 -9.15
CA GLY A 135 -8.17 0.23 -10.40
C GLY A 135 -6.78 0.85 -10.49
N TYR A 136 -5.82 0.34 -9.70
CA TYR A 136 -4.42 0.75 -9.84
C TYR A 136 -3.78 0.12 -11.07
N THR A 137 -2.97 0.88 -11.79
CA THR A 137 -2.13 0.36 -12.87
C THR A 137 -0.80 -0.18 -12.33
N LYS A 138 -0.12 -1.02 -13.13
CA LYS A 138 1.22 -1.53 -12.77
C LYS A 138 2.23 -0.41 -12.51
N ASP A 139 2.13 0.70 -13.24
CA ASP A 139 3.02 1.86 -13.08
C ASP A 139 2.79 2.60 -11.76
N GLN A 140 1.64 2.44 -11.15
CA GLN A 140 1.32 3.05 -9.86
C GLN A 140 1.73 2.19 -8.67
N ILE A 141 2.12 0.93 -8.87
CA ILE A 141 2.62 0.07 -7.79
C ILE A 141 4.13 0.28 -7.67
N LEU A 142 4.55 0.75 -6.51
CA LEU A 142 5.97 0.95 -6.22
C LEU A 142 6.66 -0.38 -5.89
N HIS A 143 6.04 -1.17 -5.02
CA HIS A 143 6.58 -2.45 -4.54
C HIS A 143 5.45 -3.29 -3.95
N ALA A 144 5.54 -4.61 -4.08
CA ALA A 144 4.66 -5.53 -3.37
C ALA A 144 5.43 -6.77 -2.94
N THR A 145 5.35 -7.13 -1.66
CA THR A 145 6.04 -8.28 -1.08
C THR A 145 5.11 -9.05 -0.13
N VAL A 146 5.23 -10.37 -0.12
CA VAL A 146 4.62 -11.25 0.88
C VAL A 146 5.66 -11.52 1.96
N HIS A 147 5.36 -11.18 3.19
CA HIS A 147 6.16 -11.57 4.34
C HIS A 147 5.74 -12.94 4.86
N LEU A 148 6.70 -13.85 4.90
CA LEU A 148 6.58 -15.22 5.43
C LEU A 148 7.49 -15.44 6.65
N ASP A 149 8.17 -14.41 7.07
CA ASP A 149 9.11 -14.40 8.20
C ASP A 149 8.47 -13.87 9.50
N GLU A 150 7.16 -13.67 9.50
CA GLU A 150 6.36 -13.31 10.66
C GLU A 150 5.34 -14.42 10.97
N LYS A 151 4.61 -14.24 12.09
CA LYS A 151 3.61 -15.22 12.56
C LYS A 151 2.52 -15.55 11.53
N THR A 152 2.07 -14.55 10.78
CA THR A 152 0.98 -14.68 9.81
C THR A 152 1.43 -14.12 8.46
N PRO A 153 1.29 -14.88 7.37
CA PRO A 153 1.54 -14.38 6.02
C PRO A 153 0.73 -13.13 5.71
N HIS A 154 1.37 -12.11 5.15
CA HIS A 154 0.70 -10.87 4.76
C HIS A 154 1.43 -10.18 3.62
N ILE A 155 0.68 -9.38 2.85
CA ILE A 155 1.20 -8.61 1.74
C ILE A 155 1.29 -7.14 2.14
N HIS A 156 2.43 -6.52 1.90
CA HIS A 156 2.60 -5.09 1.83
C HIS A 156 2.66 -4.68 0.36
N CYS A 157 1.68 -3.92 -0.11
CA CYS A 157 1.64 -3.38 -1.46
C CYS A 157 1.63 -1.84 -1.38
N VAL A 158 2.77 -1.22 -1.72
CA VAL A 158 2.91 0.24 -1.72
C VAL A 158 2.55 0.78 -3.08
N VAL A 159 1.55 1.67 -3.13
CA VAL A 159 1.02 2.29 -4.34
C VAL A 159 1.20 3.80 -4.31
N ILE A 160 1.40 4.40 -5.49
CA ILE A 160 1.45 5.86 -5.68
C ILE A 160 0.15 6.25 -6.39
N PRO A 161 -0.84 6.83 -5.71
CA PRO A 161 -2.14 7.17 -6.30
C PRO A 161 -2.05 8.44 -7.18
N ILE A 162 -1.15 8.43 -8.16
CA ILE A 162 -0.94 9.51 -9.11
C ILE A 162 -2.03 9.49 -10.18
N VAL A 163 -2.63 10.64 -10.45
CA VAL A 163 -3.70 10.81 -11.42
C VAL A 163 -3.57 12.16 -12.12
N LYS A 164 -4.19 12.31 -13.29
CA LYS A 164 -4.43 13.60 -13.90
C LYS A 164 -5.80 14.12 -13.48
N LYS A 165 -5.88 15.40 -13.16
CA LYS A 165 -7.12 16.13 -12.86
C LYS A 165 -7.17 17.43 -13.63
N LEU A 166 -8.36 17.80 -14.09
CA LEU A 166 -8.59 19.10 -14.71
C LEU A 166 -8.39 20.21 -13.64
N ASP A 167 -7.43 21.08 -13.89
CA ASP A 167 -7.30 22.35 -13.16
C ASP A 167 -8.23 23.36 -13.78
N LYS A 168 -9.30 23.71 -13.06
CA LYS A 168 -10.34 24.63 -13.56
C LYS A 168 -9.81 26.05 -13.86
N ARG A 169 -8.68 26.46 -13.27
CA ARG A 169 -8.10 27.81 -13.48
C ARG A 169 -7.38 27.90 -14.82
N SER A 170 -6.59 26.87 -15.16
CA SER A 170 -5.83 26.83 -16.40
C SER A 170 -6.53 26.07 -17.52
N ASN A 171 -7.68 25.44 -17.23
CA ASN A 171 -8.41 24.55 -18.12
C ASN A 171 -7.51 23.47 -18.76
N SER A 172 -6.56 22.97 -18.00
CA SER A 172 -5.60 21.96 -18.41
C SER A 172 -5.56 20.80 -17.41
N GLU A 173 -5.26 19.60 -17.88
CA GLU A 173 -5.02 18.48 -16.99
C GLU A 173 -3.68 18.62 -16.29
N ARG A 174 -3.63 18.29 -15.02
CA ARG A 174 -2.43 18.32 -14.19
C ARG A 174 -2.28 17.05 -13.37
N TYR A 175 -1.06 16.62 -13.21
CA TYR A 175 -0.73 15.54 -12.28
C TYR A 175 -0.99 15.94 -10.83
N THR A 176 -1.50 15.01 -10.07
CA THR A 176 -1.66 15.11 -8.61
C THR A 176 -1.64 13.73 -7.97
N ILE A 177 -1.29 13.64 -6.69
CA ILE A 177 -1.44 12.42 -5.91
C ILE A 177 -2.78 12.51 -5.17
N SER A 178 -3.65 11.51 -5.33
CA SER A 178 -5.00 11.54 -4.79
C SER A 178 -5.52 10.16 -4.38
N LYS A 179 -5.28 9.78 -3.12
CA LYS A 179 -5.85 8.56 -2.53
C LYS A 179 -7.38 8.51 -2.68
N LYS A 180 -8.07 9.65 -2.54
CA LYS A 180 -9.54 9.74 -2.66
C LYS A 180 -10.09 9.30 -4.03
N LYS A 181 -9.26 9.20 -5.06
CA LYS A 181 -9.67 8.63 -6.35
C LYS A 181 -9.96 7.13 -6.24
N TYR A 182 -9.23 6.43 -5.38
CA TYR A 182 -9.26 4.99 -5.18
C TYR A 182 -10.04 4.60 -3.93
N ILE A 183 -9.81 5.30 -2.82
CA ILE A 183 -10.49 5.09 -1.53
C ILE A 183 -11.03 6.44 -1.06
N LYS A 184 -12.32 6.66 -1.22
CA LYS A 184 -12.95 7.97 -1.00
C LYS A 184 -13.01 8.35 0.48
N ASP A 185 -13.50 7.42 1.29
CA ASP A 185 -13.77 7.57 2.72
C ASP A 185 -13.89 6.18 3.40
N LYS A 186 -14.22 6.17 4.70
CA LYS A 186 -14.39 4.94 5.50
C LYS A 186 -15.50 4.03 4.95
N ASN A 187 -16.60 4.59 4.45
CA ASN A 187 -17.71 3.80 3.90
C ASN A 187 -17.28 3.10 2.61
N HIS A 188 -16.64 3.83 1.71
CA HIS A 188 -16.10 3.25 0.49
C HIS A 188 -15.01 2.20 0.78
N LEU A 189 -14.17 2.40 1.82
CA LEU A 189 -13.23 1.37 2.26
C LEU A 189 -13.96 0.10 2.71
N SER A 190 -15.07 0.24 3.45
CA SER A 190 -15.89 -0.91 3.85
C SER A 190 -16.50 -1.64 2.65
N GLU A 191 -16.99 -0.91 1.63
CA GLU A 191 -17.47 -1.50 0.37
C GLU A 191 -16.34 -2.24 -0.39
N LEU A 192 -15.13 -1.70 -0.37
CA LEU A 192 -13.96 -2.35 -0.96
C LEU A 192 -13.56 -3.62 -0.20
N GLN A 193 -13.70 -3.64 1.13
CA GLN A 193 -13.52 -4.85 1.92
C GLN A 193 -14.57 -5.91 1.58
N ASP A 194 -15.83 -5.51 1.34
CA ASP A 194 -16.87 -6.43 0.85
C ASP A 194 -16.53 -7.01 -0.53
N LYS A 195 -15.98 -6.18 -1.44
CA LYS A 195 -15.53 -6.64 -2.76
C LYS A 195 -14.33 -7.58 -2.67
N TYR A 196 -13.36 -7.26 -1.79
CA TYR A 196 -12.19 -8.12 -1.56
C TYR A 196 -12.62 -9.50 -1.06
N HIS A 197 -13.47 -9.56 -0.04
CA HIS A 197 -14.04 -10.80 0.45
C HIS A 197 -14.74 -11.60 -0.67
N LYS A 198 -15.64 -10.96 -1.45
CA LYS A 198 -16.32 -11.62 -2.56
C LYS A 198 -15.35 -12.20 -3.60
N ARG A 199 -14.24 -11.50 -3.88
CA ARG A 199 -13.21 -11.99 -4.80
C ARG A 199 -12.55 -13.25 -4.26
N LEU A 200 -12.20 -13.29 -2.98
CA LEU A 200 -11.62 -14.48 -2.35
C LEU A 200 -12.59 -15.68 -2.39
N ILE A 201 -13.85 -15.47 -2.04
CA ILE A 201 -14.90 -16.51 -2.14
C ILE A 201 -15.03 -17.02 -3.59
N SER A 202 -15.00 -16.14 -4.58
CA SER A 202 -15.11 -16.53 -6.00
C SER A 202 -13.92 -17.37 -6.48
N LYS A 203 -12.80 -17.35 -5.77
CA LYS A 203 -11.60 -18.18 -6.00
C LYS A 203 -11.57 -19.45 -5.15
N GLY A 204 -12.64 -19.71 -4.40
CA GLY A 204 -12.80 -20.94 -3.60
C GLY A 204 -12.18 -20.86 -2.20
N TYR A 205 -11.76 -19.69 -1.72
CA TYR A 205 -11.29 -19.53 -0.35
C TYR A 205 -12.47 -19.48 0.62
N ASP A 206 -12.40 -20.28 1.68
CA ASP A 206 -13.40 -20.29 2.76
C ASP A 206 -12.99 -19.29 3.85
N LEU A 207 -13.40 -18.05 3.65
CA LEU A 207 -13.08 -16.93 4.52
C LEU A 207 -14.34 -16.12 4.81
N GLU A 208 -14.47 -15.64 6.03
CA GLU A 208 -15.49 -14.69 6.41
C GLU A 208 -15.03 -13.24 6.18
N ARG A 209 -15.99 -12.39 5.99
CA ARG A 209 -15.74 -10.94 5.95
C ARG A 209 -15.45 -10.43 7.36
N GLU A 210 -14.38 -9.67 7.55
CA GLU A 210 -14.09 -9.01 8.82
C GLU A 210 -15.30 -8.16 9.30
N ILE A 211 -15.56 -8.18 10.60
CA ILE A 211 -16.76 -7.55 11.20
C ILE A 211 -16.77 -6.04 10.90
N LYS A 212 -17.90 -5.56 10.33
CA LYS A 212 -18.15 -4.14 10.09
C LYS A 212 -18.21 -3.40 11.43
N ASN A 213 -17.55 -2.25 11.51
CA ASN A 213 -17.55 -1.39 12.70
C ASN A 213 -17.01 -2.06 13.97
N SER A 214 -16.12 -3.05 13.86
CA SER A 214 -15.28 -3.33 15.02
C SER A 214 -14.60 -2.00 15.37
N ASN A 215 -14.73 -1.54 16.63
CA ASN A 215 -14.07 -0.33 17.16
C ASN A 215 -12.53 -0.45 17.17
N ASN A 216 -12.00 -1.42 16.46
CA ASN A 216 -10.60 -1.57 16.11
C ASN A 216 -10.22 -0.49 15.07
N GLU A 217 -10.42 0.77 15.45
CA GLU A 217 -9.78 1.91 14.81
C GLU A 217 -8.29 1.64 14.83
N ASN A 218 -7.69 1.36 13.65
CA ASN A 218 -6.23 1.35 13.46
C ASN A 218 -5.45 0.97 14.73
N ILE A 219 -5.76 -0.20 15.30
CA ILE A 219 -4.95 -0.73 16.38
C ILE A 219 -3.57 -0.85 15.77
N ASN A 220 -2.68 0.00 16.25
CA ASN A 220 -1.27 -0.02 15.90
C ASN A 220 -0.84 -1.49 15.99
N LEU A 221 -0.06 -1.99 15.05
CA LEU A 221 0.41 -3.40 15.01
C LEU A 221 0.82 -3.95 16.40
N LYS A 222 1.24 -3.05 17.31
CA LYS A 222 1.53 -3.35 18.73
C LYS A 222 0.33 -3.78 19.59
N GLU A 223 -0.88 -3.33 19.26
CA GLU A 223 -2.09 -3.65 20.03
C GLU A 223 -2.84 -4.86 19.45
N PHE A 224 -2.70 -5.11 18.15
CA PHE A 224 -3.26 -6.29 17.50
C PHE A 224 -2.57 -7.59 17.92
N LYS A 225 -1.35 -7.49 18.48
CA LYS A 225 -0.51 -8.64 18.89
C LYS A 225 -0.59 -8.97 20.39
N ARG A 226 -1.49 -8.36 21.16
CA ARG A 226 -1.83 -8.74 22.53
C ARG A 226 -3.06 -9.64 22.56
#